data_57139e5a6723abc474a731e9f7cf34c8
#
_entry.id   57139e5a6723abc474a731e9f7cf34c8
#
_cell.length_a   1.000
_cell.length_b   1.000
_cell.length_c   1.000
_cell.angle_alpha   90.00
_cell.angle_beta   90.00
_cell.angle_gamma   90.00
#
_symmetry.space_group_name_H-M   'P 1'
#
loop_
_entity.id
_entity.type
_entity.pdbx_description
1 polymer ?
#
loop_
_entity_poly.entity_id
_entity_poly.type
_entity_poly.pdbx_seq_one_letter_code
_entity_poly.pdbx_strand_id
1 'polypeptide(L)'
;YKSLDEALTHGGIANNVKVNLVRIESDKLKKNEISKKLKSVSGILIPGGFGKRGTEGKISAIKYAREKKIPFFGICFGMQMAIIEFARHKLNIKNASSTELDKKCYPVIGLIHEWNKNGKVFKGTEKNLGGTMRLGLYTAKLKNNSAIKKIYKSNEIKERHRHRYEVNTNQRSKFEKKGLIFSGMSPDNKLPEIIELKNHPWFIGVQFHPEFKSRPLAP
;
A
#
# COMPACT_ATOMS: atom_id res chain seq x y z
N TYR A 1 15.65 -6.65 3.94
CA TYR A 1 14.24 -7.11 4.08
C TYR A 1 14.11 -8.41 4.90
N LYS A 2 15.03 -8.63 5.89
CA LYS A 2 15.04 -9.88 6.67
C LYS A 2 13.68 -10.15 7.33
N SER A 3 13.08 -9.17 8.01
CA SER A 3 11.76 -9.32 8.64
C SER A 3 10.66 -9.75 7.66
N LEU A 4 10.72 -9.24 6.42
CA LEU A 4 9.75 -9.60 5.38
C LEU A 4 9.96 -11.06 4.92
N ASP A 5 11.20 -11.48 4.71
CA ASP A 5 11.52 -12.85 4.32
C ASP A 5 11.08 -13.85 5.42
N GLU A 6 11.31 -13.50 6.67
CA GLU A 6 10.85 -14.29 7.83
C GLU A 6 9.32 -14.33 7.90
N ALA A 7 8.63 -13.18 7.75
CA ALA A 7 7.18 -13.13 7.76
C ALA A 7 6.54 -13.96 6.64
N LEU A 8 7.13 -13.96 5.44
CA LEU A 8 6.67 -14.81 4.35
C LEU A 8 6.88 -16.29 4.64
N THR A 9 7.97 -16.65 5.33
CA THR A 9 8.20 -18.02 5.82
C THR A 9 7.15 -18.41 6.86
N HIS A 10 6.84 -17.54 7.83
CA HIS A 10 5.80 -17.78 8.83
C HIS A 10 4.43 -17.98 8.16
N GLY A 11 4.08 -17.12 7.18
CA GLY A 11 2.85 -17.28 6.40
C GLY A 11 2.81 -18.60 5.62
N GLY A 12 3.95 -19.03 5.07
CA GLY A 12 4.10 -20.32 4.41
C GLY A 12 3.84 -21.50 5.35
N ILE A 13 4.43 -21.47 6.54
CA ILE A 13 4.23 -22.50 7.57
C ILE A 13 2.75 -22.58 7.97
N ALA A 14 2.12 -21.43 8.28
CA ALA A 14 0.72 -21.39 8.69
C ALA A 14 -0.27 -21.88 7.62
N ASN A 15 0.11 -21.80 6.35
CA ASN A 15 -0.69 -22.27 5.22
C ASN A 15 -0.20 -23.61 4.63
N ASN A 16 0.78 -24.25 5.26
CA ASN A 16 1.38 -25.51 4.80
C ASN A 16 1.89 -25.47 3.35
N VAL A 17 2.55 -24.36 2.99
CA VAL A 17 3.15 -24.14 1.67
C VAL A 17 4.57 -23.60 1.78
N LYS A 18 5.41 -23.95 0.80
CA LYS A 18 6.74 -23.35 0.66
C LYS A 18 6.65 -22.09 -0.18
N VAL A 19 7.14 -20.98 0.34
CA VAL A 19 7.20 -19.71 -0.40
C VAL A 19 8.56 -19.62 -1.12
N ASN A 20 8.53 -19.58 -2.44
CA ASN A 20 9.72 -19.34 -3.26
C ASN A 20 9.78 -17.86 -3.66
N LEU A 21 10.82 -17.15 -3.21
CA LEU A 21 10.99 -15.71 -3.45
C LEU A 21 11.78 -15.44 -4.72
N VAL A 22 11.11 -14.79 -5.69
CA VAL A 22 11.75 -14.24 -6.89
C VAL A 22 11.94 -12.74 -6.69
N ARG A 23 13.17 -12.31 -6.45
CA ARG A 23 13.49 -10.90 -6.22
C ARG A 23 13.77 -10.19 -7.55
N ILE A 24 13.03 -9.10 -7.80
CA ILE A 24 13.14 -8.32 -9.03
C ILE A 24 13.45 -6.87 -8.67
N GLU A 25 14.56 -6.36 -9.21
CA GLU A 25 14.93 -4.95 -9.06
C GLU A 25 14.01 -4.07 -9.91
N SER A 26 13.20 -3.25 -9.24
CA SER A 26 12.15 -2.46 -9.88
C SER A 26 12.67 -1.34 -10.79
N ASP A 27 13.87 -0.83 -10.56
CA ASP A 27 14.52 0.17 -11.42
C ASP A 27 15.02 -0.41 -12.75
N LYS A 28 15.26 -1.71 -12.80
CA LYS A 28 15.64 -2.45 -14.02
C LYS A 28 14.43 -3.08 -14.73
N LEU A 29 13.21 -2.89 -14.21
CA LEU A 29 12.00 -3.49 -14.77
C LEU A 29 11.38 -2.60 -15.85
N LYS A 30 11.69 -2.90 -17.11
CA LYS A 30 11.12 -2.20 -18.27
C LYS A 30 9.69 -2.66 -18.55
N LYS A 31 8.83 -1.76 -19.07
CA LYS A 31 7.42 -2.06 -19.36
C LYS A 31 7.24 -3.27 -20.29
N ASN A 32 8.08 -3.42 -21.30
CA ASN A 32 8.01 -4.54 -22.25
C ASN A 32 8.49 -5.88 -21.66
N GLU A 33 9.17 -5.89 -20.51
CA GLU A 33 9.70 -7.09 -19.86
C GLU A 33 8.79 -7.60 -18.73
N ILE A 34 7.83 -6.79 -18.28
CA ILE A 34 6.97 -7.08 -17.12
C ILE A 34 6.28 -8.43 -17.28
N SER A 35 5.60 -8.64 -18.39
CA SER A 35 4.89 -9.91 -18.64
C SER A 35 5.86 -11.10 -18.66
N LYS A 36 7.04 -10.96 -19.25
CA LYS A 36 8.05 -12.03 -19.28
C LYS A 36 8.54 -12.39 -17.88
N LYS A 37 8.81 -11.37 -17.03
CA LYS A 37 9.37 -11.57 -15.69
C LYS A 37 8.32 -12.00 -14.65
N LEU A 38 7.05 -11.62 -14.86
CA LEU A 38 5.98 -11.85 -13.88
C LEU A 38 4.97 -12.94 -14.28
N LYS A 39 5.05 -13.55 -15.46
CA LYS A 39 4.05 -14.52 -15.93
C LYS A 39 3.98 -15.81 -15.11
N SER A 40 5.05 -16.18 -14.46
CA SER A 40 5.18 -17.45 -13.70
C SER A 40 5.02 -17.30 -12.19
N VAL A 41 4.78 -16.08 -11.68
CA VAL A 41 4.63 -15.89 -10.23
C VAL A 41 3.18 -16.08 -9.79
N SER A 42 2.98 -16.68 -8.62
CA SER A 42 1.66 -16.90 -8.01
C SER A 42 1.14 -15.66 -7.25
N GLY A 43 2.00 -14.68 -6.98
CA GLY A 43 1.65 -13.44 -6.32
C GLY A 43 2.74 -12.39 -6.48
N ILE A 44 2.39 -11.13 -6.33
CA ILE A 44 3.30 -9.99 -6.43
C ILE A 44 3.24 -9.20 -5.13
N LEU A 45 4.40 -9.02 -4.49
CA LEU A 45 4.54 -8.22 -3.29
C LEU A 45 5.41 -7.00 -3.58
N ILE A 46 4.92 -5.82 -3.23
CA ILE A 46 5.70 -4.58 -3.23
C ILE A 46 5.94 -4.17 -1.78
N PRO A 47 7.19 -4.25 -1.31
CA PRO A 47 7.53 -3.95 0.07
C PRO A 47 7.49 -2.47 0.40
N GLY A 48 7.68 -2.17 1.68
CA GLY A 48 7.96 -0.83 2.17
C GLY A 48 9.23 -0.24 1.54
N GLY A 49 9.31 1.07 1.51
CA GLY A 49 10.42 1.81 0.91
C GLY A 49 10.16 3.30 0.90
N PHE A 50 10.99 4.03 0.18
CA PHE A 50 10.90 5.48 0.01
C PHE A 50 11.68 5.92 -1.23
N GLY A 51 11.48 7.19 -1.62
CA GLY A 51 12.23 7.83 -2.70
C GLY A 51 11.80 7.38 -4.11
N LYS A 52 12.36 8.03 -5.11
CA LYS A 52 11.91 7.95 -6.52
C LYS A 52 12.41 6.72 -7.26
N ARG A 53 13.48 6.07 -6.77
CA ARG A 53 14.12 4.95 -7.48
C ARG A 53 13.15 3.77 -7.65
N GLY A 54 12.99 3.32 -8.90
CA GLY A 54 12.20 2.14 -9.25
C GLY A 54 10.67 2.28 -9.08
N THR A 55 10.14 3.50 -8.85
CA THR A 55 8.71 3.72 -8.67
C THR A 55 7.89 3.33 -9.88
N GLU A 56 8.32 3.69 -11.09
CA GLU A 56 7.58 3.36 -12.32
C GLU A 56 7.57 1.85 -12.61
N GLY A 57 8.65 1.14 -12.27
CA GLY A 57 8.69 -0.33 -12.34
C GLY A 57 7.70 -0.97 -11.36
N LYS A 58 7.63 -0.46 -10.11
CA LYS A 58 6.64 -0.90 -9.12
C LYS A 58 5.20 -0.64 -9.60
N ILE A 59 4.89 0.58 -10.07
CA ILE A 59 3.58 0.95 -10.60
C ILE A 59 3.19 0.04 -11.78
N SER A 60 4.14 -0.26 -12.65
CA SER A 60 3.91 -1.15 -13.79
C SER A 60 3.66 -2.60 -13.38
N ALA A 61 4.36 -3.10 -12.35
CA ALA A 61 4.11 -4.44 -11.78
C ALA A 61 2.74 -4.52 -11.09
N ILE A 62 2.33 -3.47 -10.39
CA ILE A 62 1.01 -3.37 -9.75
C ILE A 62 -0.10 -3.35 -10.81
N LYS A 63 0.09 -2.58 -11.90
CA LYS A 63 -0.83 -2.59 -13.04
C LYS A 63 -0.99 -4.00 -13.63
N TYR A 64 0.12 -4.68 -13.83
CA TYR A 64 0.12 -6.06 -14.33
C TYR A 64 -0.64 -7.00 -13.39
N ALA A 65 -0.37 -6.93 -12.06
CA ALA A 65 -1.10 -7.71 -11.06
C ALA A 65 -2.61 -7.46 -11.14
N ARG A 66 -3.01 -6.20 -11.18
CA ARG A 66 -4.42 -5.79 -11.24
C ARG A 66 -5.11 -6.29 -12.52
N GLU A 67 -4.49 -6.13 -13.69
CA GLU A 67 -5.07 -6.48 -14.98
C GLU A 67 -5.09 -7.98 -15.24
N LYS A 68 -4.05 -8.70 -14.79
CA LYS A 68 -3.96 -10.16 -14.93
C LYS A 68 -4.58 -10.93 -13.77
N LYS A 69 -5.16 -10.22 -12.79
CA LYS A 69 -5.78 -10.81 -11.60
C LYS A 69 -4.81 -11.70 -10.79
N ILE A 70 -3.54 -11.33 -10.77
CA ILE A 70 -2.52 -12.01 -9.96
C ILE A 70 -2.61 -11.45 -8.53
N PRO A 71 -2.64 -12.28 -7.48
CA PRO A 71 -2.62 -11.84 -6.10
C PRO A 71 -1.57 -10.77 -5.85
N PHE A 72 -1.96 -9.67 -5.19
CA PHE A 72 -1.10 -8.52 -4.94
C PHE A 72 -1.10 -8.12 -3.48
N PHE A 73 0.07 -7.90 -2.92
CA PHE A 73 0.26 -7.33 -1.59
C PHE A 73 1.18 -6.11 -1.62
N GLY A 74 0.67 -4.97 -1.16
CA GLY A 74 1.44 -3.73 -1.06
C GLY A 74 1.64 -3.31 0.40
N ILE A 75 2.88 -3.22 0.88
CA ILE A 75 3.22 -2.83 2.24
C ILE A 75 3.72 -1.39 2.24
N CYS A 76 3.15 -0.51 3.06
CA CYS A 76 3.56 0.88 3.27
C CYS A 76 3.72 1.62 1.94
N PHE A 77 4.92 1.82 1.44
CA PHE A 77 5.19 2.40 0.13
C PHE A 77 4.53 1.61 -1.01
N GLY A 78 4.42 0.27 -0.88
CA GLY A 78 3.72 -0.58 -1.84
C GLY A 78 2.22 -0.26 -1.96
N MET A 79 1.54 0.03 -0.85
CA MET A 79 0.16 0.52 -0.87
C MET A 79 0.07 1.89 -1.54
N GLN A 80 1.00 2.80 -1.25
CA GLN A 80 1.03 4.13 -1.86
C GLN A 80 1.22 4.05 -3.38
N MET A 81 2.09 3.17 -3.86
CA MET A 81 2.27 2.92 -5.30
C MET A 81 0.99 2.33 -5.94
N ALA A 82 0.24 1.49 -5.22
CA ALA A 82 -1.04 0.96 -5.70
C ALA A 82 -2.12 2.07 -5.83
N ILE A 83 -2.17 3.01 -4.91
CA ILE A 83 -3.03 4.20 -5.00
C ILE A 83 -2.66 5.05 -6.23
N ILE A 84 -1.37 5.29 -6.46
CA ILE A 84 -0.89 6.05 -7.61
C ILE A 84 -1.22 5.31 -8.92
N GLU A 85 -0.97 4.02 -8.98
CA GLU A 85 -1.33 3.18 -10.14
C GLU A 85 -2.82 3.30 -10.47
N PHE A 86 -3.66 3.11 -9.47
CA PHE A 86 -5.11 3.15 -9.63
C PHE A 86 -5.61 4.54 -10.05
N ALA A 87 -5.07 5.60 -9.46
CA ALA A 87 -5.38 6.98 -9.84
C ALA A 87 -5.04 7.25 -11.31
N ARG A 88 -3.86 6.84 -11.75
CA ARG A 88 -3.41 7.05 -13.13
C ARG A 88 -4.22 6.28 -14.17
N HIS A 89 -4.55 5.02 -13.88
CA HIS A 89 -5.12 4.12 -14.89
C HIS A 89 -6.63 3.87 -14.75
N LYS A 90 -7.22 4.08 -13.58
CA LYS A 90 -8.65 3.87 -13.34
C LYS A 90 -9.42 5.17 -13.14
N LEU A 91 -8.78 6.21 -12.62
CA LEU A 91 -9.36 7.55 -12.50
C LEU A 91 -8.91 8.51 -13.60
N ASN A 92 -8.01 8.08 -14.49
CA ASN A 92 -7.44 8.88 -15.58
C ASN A 92 -6.70 10.16 -15.13
N ILE A 93 -6.16 10.17 -13.90
CA ILE A 93 -5.36 11.28 -13.37
C ILE A 93 -3.90 11.02 -13.73
N LYS A 94 -3.51 11.35 -14.97
CA LYS A 94 -2.20 10.98 -15.55
C LYS A 94 -0.99 11.41 -14.73
N ASN A 95 -1.05 12.59 -14.09
CA ASN A 95 0.01 13.15 -13.26
C ASN A 95 -0.16 12.84 -11.76
N ALA A 96 -1.03 11.87 -11.38
CA ALA A 96 -1.16 11.44 -10.00
C ALA A 96 0.18 10.89 -9.47
N SER A 97 0.59 11.37 -8.30
CA SER A 97 1.82 10.93 -7.64
C SER A 97 1.81 11.23 -6.14
N SER A 98 2.95 11.05 -5.50
CA SER A 98 3.24 11.50 -4.14
C SER A 98 4.04 12.79 -4.18
N THR A 99 3.78 13.71 -3.24
CA THR A 99 4.60 14.92 -3.04
C THR A 99 6.03 14.59 -2.62
N GLU A 100 6.29 13.37 -2.14
CA GLU A 100 7.64 12.84 -1.93
C GLU A 100 8.41 12.68 -3.25
N LEU A 101 7.72 12.27 -4.31
CA LEU A 101 8.31 11.87 -5.58
C LEU A 101 8.36 13.01 -6.60
N ASP A 102 7.34 13.85 -6.58
CA ASP A 102 7.18 14.99 -7.48
C ASP A 102 6.30 16.08 -6.81
N LYS A 103 6.92 17.22 -6.54
CA LYS A 103 6.23 18.38 -5.90
C LYS A 103 5.19 19.04 -6.80
N LYS A 104 5.24 18.81 -8.13
CA LYS A 104 4.30 19.39 -9.12
C LYS A 104 3.19 18.44 -9.53
N CYS A 105 3.13 17.25 -8.93
CA CYS A 105 2.12 16.25 -9.27
C CYS A 105 0.72 16.62 -8.79
N TYR A 106 -0.28 15.88 -9.27
CA TYR A 106 -1.57 15.80 -8.60
C TYR A 106 -1.43 14.88 -7.38
N PRO A 107 -1.50 15.41 -6.15
CA PRO A 107 -1.10 14.67 -4.96
C PRO A 107 -2.21 13.72 -4.50
N VAL A 108 -2.07 12.43 -4.80
CA VAL A 108 -2.90 11.36 -4.21
C VAL A 108 -2.26 10.78 -2.96
N ILE A 109 -0.96 11.03 -2.78
CA ILE A 109 -0.17 10.76 -1.58
C ILE A 109 0.55 12.04 -1.18
N GLY A 110 0.56 12.39 0.11
CA GLY A 110 1.26 13.58 0.60
C GLY A 110 1.50 13.56 2.09
N LEU A 111 2.14 14.61 2.63
CA LEU A 111 2.36 14.75 4.06
C LEU A 111 1.04 14.94 4.81
N ILE A 112 0.90 14.38 6.02
CA ILE A 112 -0.30 14.51 6.87
C ILE A 112 -0.73 15.98 7.06
N HIS A 113 0.21 16.91 7.10
CA HIS A 113 -0.07 18.34 7.28
C HIS A 113 -0.56 19.08 6.04
N GLU A 114 -0.50 18.44 4.89
CA GLU A 114 -1.09 18.97 3.64
C GLU A 114 -2.58 18.67 3.53
N TRP A 115 -3.14 17.91 4.47
CA TRP A 115 -4.53 17.51 4.49
C TRP A 115 -5.26 18.13 5.67
N ASN A 116 -6.36 18.72 5.38
CA ASN A 116 -7.26 19.46 6.23
C ASN A 116 -7.28 19.07 7.72
N LYS A 117 -6.80 19.94 8.60
CA LYS A 117 -7.13 19.91 10.02
C LYS A 117 -8.07 21.09 10.29
N ASN A 118 -9.35 20.82 10.63
CA ASN A 118 -10.39 21.82 10.92
C ASN A 118 -10.68 22.82 9.75
N GLY A 119 -10.75 22.34 8.50
CA GLY A 119 -11.10 23.19 7.35
C GLY A 119 -9.95 24.07 6.84
N LYS A 120 -8.78 24.05 7.47
CA LYS A 120 -7.58 24.78 7.02
C LYS A 120 -6.55 23.83 6.45
N VAL A 121 -6.07 24.13 5.24
CA VAL A 121 -4.94 23.42 4.62
C VAL A 121 -3.66 23.86 5.30
N PHE A 122 -3.07 22.99 6.11
CA PHE A 122 -1.72 23.23 6.64
C PHE A 122 -0.68 22.69 5.66
N LYS A 123 0.11 23.59 5.11
CA LYS A 123 1.32 23.19 4.37
C LYS A 123 2.42 22.90 5.38
N GLY A 124 2.75 21.63 5.54
CA GLY A 124 3.94 21.24 6.30
C GLY A 124 5.17 21.88 5.67
N THR A 125 5.98 22.57 6.46
CA THR A 125 7.26 23.08 5.99
C THR A 125 8.30 21.97 6.04
N GLU A 126 9.14 21.87 5.02
CA GLU A 126 10.26 20.89 4.95
C GLU A 126 11.19 20.97 6.17
N LYS A 127 11.18 22.09 6.89
CA LYS A 127 11.98 22.32 8.10
C LYS A 127 11.44 21.60 9.34
N ASN A 128 10.23 21.06 9.34
CA ASN A 128 9.58 20.44 10.50
C ASN A 128 9.17 18.98 10.27
N LEU A 129 9.97 18.24 9.52
CA LEU A 129 9.72 16.83 9.15
C LEU A 129 9.70 15.88 10.37
N GLY A 130 10.30 16.24 11.50
CA GLY A 130 10.39 15.41 12.69
C GLY A 130 9.05 15.05 13.32
N GLY A 131 8.07 15.97 13.31
CA GLY A 131 6.75 15.79 13.94
C GLY A 131 5.70 15.07 13.10
N THR A 132 6.00 14.73 11.84
CA THR A 132 5.02 14.16 10.90
C THR A 132 5.14 12.65 10.73
N MET A 133 6.17 12.02 11.31
CA MET A 133 6.37 10.58 11.18
C MET A 133 5.40 9.83 12.08
N ARG A 134 4.60 8.94 11.48
CA ARG A 134 3.91 7.90 12.24
C ARG A 134 4.88 6.75 12.48
N LEU A 135 5.30 6.63 13.73
CA LEU A 135 6.25 5.63 14.19
C LEU A 135 5.67 4.87 15.38
N GLY A 136 5.67 3.54 15.32
CA GLY A 136 5.17 2.69 16.39
C GLY A 136 3.80 2.10 16.10
N LEU A 137 3.08 1.74 17.16
CA LEU A 137 1.84 0.97 17.12
C LEU A 137 0.63 1.90 16.99
N TYR A 138 -0.19 1.69 15.95
CA TYR A 138 -1.42 2.43 15.72
C TYR A 138 -2.60 1.49 15.48
N THR A 139 -3.78 1.94 15.90
CA THR A 139 -5.03 1.18 15.72
C THR A 139 -5.64 1.48 14.35
N ALA A 140 -6.15 0.43 13.70
CA ALA A 140 -7.00 0.53 12.51
C ALA A 140 -8.34 -0.17 12.76
N LYS A 141 -9.45 0.48 12.40
CA LYS A 141 -10.80 -0.10 12.38
C LYS A 141 -11.05 -0.76 11.03
N LEU A 142 -11.50 -2.00 11.05
CA LEU A 142 -11.70 -2.80 9.84
C LEU A 142 -13.17 -2.75 9.38
N LYS A 143 -13.36 -2.58 8.07
CA LYS A 143 -14.68 -2.56 7.46
C LYS A 143 -15.34 -3.95 7.51
N ASN A 144 -16.62 -4.00 7.83
CA ASN A 144 -17.40 -5.23 7.77
C ASN A 144 -17.37 -5.83 6.34
N ASN A 145 -17.35 -7.15 6.26
CA ASN A 145 -17.31 -7.91 5.00
C ASN A 145 -16.08 -7.69 4.12
N SER A 146 -15.00 -7.12 4.67
CA SER A 146 -13.70 -7.00 3.98
C SER A 146 -12.89 -8.29 4.08
N ALA A 147 -11.99 -8.52 3.11
CA ALA A 147 -11.08 -9.67 3.14
C ALA A 147 -10.12 -9.54 4.33
N ILE A 148 -9.62 -8.34 4.60
CA ILE A 148 -8.71 -8.11 5.72
C ILE A 148 -9.35 -8.42 7.07
N LYS A 149 -10.64 -8.09 7.27
CA LYS A 149 -11.36 -8.44 8.50
C LYS A 149 -11.48 -9.95 8.68
N LYS A 150 -11.67 -10.70 7.59
CA LYS A 150 -11.68 -12.18 7.62
C LYS A 150 -10.32 -12.75 8.01
N ILE A 151 -9.23 -12.14 7.51
CA ILE A 151 -7.86 -12.55 7.81
C ILE A 151 -7.52 -12.31 9.29
N TYR A 152 -7.75 -11.08 9.79
CA TYR A 152 -7.46 -10.73 11.18
C TYR A 152 -8.49 -11.25 12.21
N LYS A 153 -9.70 -11.64 11.75
CA LYS A 153 -10.81 -12.11 12.60
C LYS A 153 -11.14 -11.12 13.72
N SER A 154 -10.99 -9.82 13.45
CA SER A 154 -11.19 -8.73 14.41
C SER A 154 -11.87 -7.53 13.77
N ASN A 155 -12.49 -6.68 14.57
CA ASN A 155 -13.02 -5.38 14.15
C ASN A 155 -11.94 -4.28 14.16
N GLU A 156 -10.92 -4.45 14.98
CA GLU A 156 -9.80 -3.53 15.13
C GLU A 156 -8.50 -4.31 15.18
N ILE A 157 -7.46 -3.70 14.65
CA ILE A 157 -6.08 -4.23 14.70
C ILE A 157 -5.14 -3.14 15.19
N LYS A 158 -4.01 -3.54 15.75
CA LYS A 158 -2.92 -2.64 16.12
C LYS A 158 -1.66 -3.08 15.41
N GLU A 159 -1.19 -2.25 14.48
CA GLU A 159 -0.03 -2.56 13.64
C GLU A 159 1.03 -1.47 13.68
N ARG A 160 2.28 -1.85 13.37
CA ARG A 160 3.42 -0.93 13.46
C ARG A 160 3.56 -0.12 12.18
N HIS A 161 3.71 1.19 12.34
CA HIS A 161 3.89 2.16 11.26
C HIS A 161 5.31 2.74 11.28
N ARG A 162 5.79 3.11 10.09
CA ARG A 162 7.03 3.87 9.91
C ARG A 162 6.95 4.63 8.58
N HIS A 163 6.20 5.73 8.55
CA HIS A 163 6.03 6.54 7.33
C HIS A 163 5.64 7.97 7.66
N ARG A 164 5.82 8.88 6.69
CA ARG A 164 5.46 10.30 6.76
C ARG A 164 4.35 10.69 5.81
N TYR A 165 4.20 9.93 4.72
CA TYR A 165 3.25 10.22 3.65
C TYR A 165 2.02 9.35 3.80
N GLU A 166 0.87 9.93 3.49
CA GLU A 166 -0.46 9.33 3.65
C GLU A 166 -1.29 9.49 2.39
N VAL A 167 -2.30 8.66 2.25
CA VAL A 167 -3.27 8.75 1.16
C VAL A 167 -4.15 9.99 1.31
N ASN A 168 -4.30 10.77 0.24
CA ASN A 168 -5.22 11.89 0.18
C ASN A 168 -6.68 11.44 0.09
N THR A 169 -7.43 11.61 1.17
CA THR A 169 -8.83 11.19 1.25
C THR A 169 -9.82 12.06 0.48
N ASN A 170 -9.41 13.24 -0.01
CA ASN A 170 -10.28 14.12 -0.80
C ASN A 170 -10.83 13.46 -2.07
N GLN A 171 -10.16 12.42 -2.57
CA GLN A 171 -10.59 11.65 -3.74
C GLN A 171 -11.22 10.31 -3.39
N ARG A 172 -11.41 9.99 -2.11
CA ARG A 172 -11.88 8.68 -1.63
C ARG A 172 -13.12 8.17 -2.38
N SER A 173 -14.12 9.01 -2.54
CA SER A 173 -15.36 8.63 -3.25
C SER A 173 -15.14 8.22 -4.70
N LYS A 174 -14.18 8.85 -5.39
CA LYS A 174 -13.83 8.49 -6.77
C LYS A 174 -13.15 7.12 -6.84
N PHE A 175 -12.26 6.83 -5.89
CA PHE A 175 -11.62 5.51 -5.77
C PHE A 175 -12.66 4.42 -5.49
N GLU A 176 -13.55 4.64 -4.52
CA GLU A 176 -14.57 3.67 -4.12
C GLU A 176 -15.60 3.41 -5.24
N LYS A 177 -16.02 4.43 -5.99
CA LYS A 177 -16.88 4.28 -7.18
C LYS A 177 -16.25 3.40 -8.26
N LYS A 178 -14.92 3.37 -8.37
CA LYS A 178 -14.18 2.53 -9.32
C LYS A 178 -13.74 1.18 -8.73
N GLY A 179 -14.15 0.88 -7.49
CA GLY A 179 -13.97 -0.43 -6.87
C GLY A 179 -12.74 -0.57 -5.96
N LEU A 180 -11.96 0.48 -5.74
CA LEU A 180 -10.91 0.47 -4.71
C LEU A 180 -11.53 0.86 -3.36
N ILE A 181 -11.56 -0.08 -2.43
CA ILE A 181 -12.22 0.10 -1.14
C ILE A 181 -11.18 0.44 -0.07
N PHE A 182 -11.48 1.41 0.77
CA PHE A 182 -10.74 1.67 2.00
C PHE A 182 -11.33 0.78 3.10
N SER A 183 -10.71 -0.38 3.31
CA SER A 183 -11.20 -1.43 4.19
C SER A 183 -10.64 -1.35 5.61
N GLY A 184 -9.63 -0.53 5.84
CA GLY A 184 -9.13 -0.17 7.16
C GLY A 184 -8.90 1.33 7.25
N MET A 185 -9.32 1.93 8.36
CA MET A 185 -9.20 3.36 8.63
C MET A 185 -8.68 3.60 10.04
N SER A 186 -8.00 4.74 10.25
CA SER A 186 -7.71 5.22 11.60
C SER A 186 -8.99 5.35 12.44
N PRO A 187 -8.93 5.31 13.79
CA PRO A 187 -10.12 5.38 14.66
C PRO A 187 -11.00 6.61 14.42
N ASP A 188 -10.40 7.74 14.01
CA ASP A 188 -11.08 8.98 13.65
C ASP A 188 -11.57 9.03 12.19
N ASN A 189 -11.41 7.93 11.45
CA ASN A 189 -11.81 7.73 10.05
C ASN A 189 -11.16 8.72 9.05
N LYS A 190 -10.00 9.28 9.39
CA LYS A 190 -9.30 10.27 8.54
C LYS A 190 -8.21 9.66 7.67
N LEU A 191 -7.47 8.67 8.20
CA LEU A 191 -6.31 8.09 7.54
C LEU A 191 -6.62 6.68 7.05
N PRO A 192 -6.48 6.41 5.74
CA PRO A 192 -6.57 5.08 5.19
C PRO A 192 -5.40 4.21 5.64
N GLU A 193 -5.71 3.08 6.23
CA GLU A 193 -4.74 2.10 6.70
C GLU A 193 -4.65 0.89 5.77
N ILE A 194 -5.77 0.56 5.10
CA ILE A 194 -5.87 -0.62 4.25
C ILE A 194 -6.74 -0.33 3.04
N ILE A 195 -6.30 -0.81 1.89
CA ILE A 195 -7.07 -0.81 0.64
C ILE A 195 -7.28 -2.22 0.13
N GLU A 196 -8.44 -2.45 -0.50
CA GLU A 196 -8.79 -3.69 -1.21
C GLU A 196 -9.41 -3.35 -2.56
N LEU A 197 -9.21 -4.21 -3.57
CA LEU A 197 -9.84 -4.06 -4.88
C LEU A 197 -10.99 -5.04 -5.04
N LYS A 198 -12.21 -4.52 -5.28
CA LYS A 198 -13.37 -5.34 -5.65
C LYS A 198 -13.11 -6.11 -6.95
N ASN A 199 -13.72 -7.28 -7.07
CA ASN A 199 -13.62 -8.11 -8.26
C ASN A 199 -12.19 -8.53 -8.64
N HIS A 200 -11.30 -8.54 -7.67
CA HIS A 200 -9.97 -9.10 -7.79
C HIS A 200 -9.84 -10.29 -6.81
N PRO A 201 -9.22 -11.40 -7.20
CA PRO A 201 -9.11 -12.58 -6.32
C PRO A 201 -8.43 -12.26 -4.99
N TRP A 202 -7.39 -11.44 -5.01
CA TRP A 202 -6.71 -10.97 -3.80
C TRP A 202 -5.84 -9.75 -4.13
N PHE A 203 -6.25 -8.56 -3.71
CA PHE A 203 -5.51 -7.31 -3.93
C PHE A 203 -5.64 -6.46 -2.67
N ILE A 204 -4.60 -6.44 -1.85
CA ILE A 204 -4.57 -5.76 -0.57
C ILE A 204 -3.35 -4.85 -0.49
N GLY A 205 -3.53 -3.64 -0.02
CA GLY A 205 -2.46 -2.74 0.37
C GLY A 205 -2.64 -2.31 1.81
N VAL A 206 -1.56 -2.28 2.59
CA VAL A 206 -1.55 -1.86 3.99
C VAL A 206 -0.54 -0.74 4.20
N GLN A 207 -0.89 0.29 4.99
CA GLN A 207 0.01 1.41 5.27
C GLN A 207 1.04 1.07 6.35
N PHE A 208 0.72 0.13 7.20
CA PHE A 208 1.58 -0.40 8.25
C PHE A 208 2.52 -1.51 7.75
N HIS A 209 3.35 -2.03 8.65
CA HIS A 209 4.34 -3.07 8.42
C HIS A 209 3.97 -4.34 9.21
N PRO A 210 3.13 -5.25 8.68
CA PRO A 210 2.73 -6.47 9.39
C PRO A 210 3.91 -7.40 9.67
N GLU A 211 4.96 -7.35 8.82
CA GLU A 211 6.17 -8.12 8.98
C GLU A 211 6.91 -7.85 10.30
N PHE A 212 6.66 -6.71 10.94
CA PHE A 212 7.29 -6.37 12.23
C PHE A 212 6.63 -7.07 13.44
N LYS A 213 5.47 -7.69 13.23
CA LYS A 213 4.75 -8.43 14.27
C LYS A 213 4.61 -9.92 13.97
N SER A 214 4.95 -10.32 12.77
CA SER A 214 4.86 -11.70 12.33
C SER A 214 5.74 -12.64 13.15
N ARG A 215 5.24 -13.82 13.46
CA ARG A 215 5.91 -14.93 14.15
C ARG A 215 5.35 -16.26 13.68
N PRO A 216 6.05 -17.41 13.92
CA PRO A 216 5.63 -18.71 13.36
C PRO A 216 4.19 -19.12 13.66
N LEU A 217 3.69 -18.84 14.87
CA LEU A 217 2.33 -19.19 15.30
C LEU A 217 1.30 -18.05 15.10
N ALA A 218 1.73 -16.89 14.61
CA ALA A 218 0.88 -15.72 14.32
C ALA A 218 1.53 -14.90 13.19
N PRO A 219 1.49 -15.43 11.95
CA PRO A 219 2.13 -14.82 10.78
C PRO A 219 1.50 -13.48 10.39
#